data_15cb0954939007ed784be0545aa79ef2
#
_entry.id   15cb0954939007ed784be0545aa79ef2
#
_cell.length_a   1.000
_cell.length_b   1.000
_cell.length_c   1.000
_cell.angle_alpha   90.00
_cell.angle_beta   90.00
_cell.angle_gamma   90.00
#
_symmetry.space_group_name_H-M   'P 1'
#
loop_
_entity.id
_entity.type
_entity.pdbx_description
1 polymer ?
#
loop_
_entity_poly.entity_id
_entity_poly.type
_entity_poly.pdbx_seq_one_letter_code
_entity_poly.pdbx_strand_id
1 'polypeptide(L)'
;MARMAESKLVAAAPRPGRVAGSFRDPSGQVFHFQDRILRTMDSAAAIEFASAERVMRQLVVEGRLVDFSDAEPSLHQLFQGSIARVLQHPLLEQITYPYEWSFAGLKAAALFHLQLQLDLLDQGFCLSDATAYNVQFEGSRPTFIDHLSIKPYRDGQLWYGHKQFCEQFLVPLLLRSVFDITHHSWYRGNLEGVPSADFVKLLSTRHWFSHKLFMHIILPAKLQSSRTSQTKVDLGDSRARRLPKDAFRAMLAQLYSWISGLKVDVGKQSVWQGYAANNTYTATQRSEKGQYVAEFVAQHKPRTIIDLGCNTGDFSYVALENGAEKAIGFDFDPHALDAAFDRSVQTSKNFLPLYLDARNPSPSQGWGERERQGFSSRFSADAVLALAFEHHLAIAHNVPLAEVVAWVTQVAPKGIIEFVPKEDETVRRMLAGREDIFSDYNEEAFASALSQKARVVRKHLIPGSKRTLYTFERSE
;
A
#
# COMPACT_ATOMS: atom_id res chain seq x y z
N MET A 1 -2.85 62.53 -21.21
CA MET A 1 -3.85 61.53 -20.84
C MET A 1 -3.55 60.20 -21.60
N ALA A 2 -2.75 59.32 -20.99
CA ALA A 2 -2.47 58.01 -21.53
C ALA A 2 -3.20 56.98 -20.67
N ARG A 3 -4.19 56.28 -21.24
CA ARG A 3 -4.89 55.17 -20.61
C ARG A 3 -3.93 53.96 -20.58
N MET A 4 -3.47 53.59 -19.40
CA MET A 4 -2.86 52.28 -19.18
C MET A 4 -3.97 51.20 -19.31
N ALA A 5 -3.81 50.36 -20.31
CA ALA A 5 -4.63 49.16 -20.44
C ALA A 5 -4.16 48.15 -19.40
N GLU A 6 -4.98 47.86 -18.39
CA GLU A 6 -4.82 46.73 -17.50
C GLU A 6 -4.95 45.43 -18.32
N SER A 7 -3.81 44.78 -18.58
CA SER A 7 -3.84 43.41 -19.06
C SER A 7 -4.31 42.50 -17.94
N LYS A 8 -5.55 42.08 -17.99
CA LYS A 8 -6.05 40.94 -17.19
C LYS A 8 -5.16 39.74 -17.52
N LEU A 9 -4.31 39.34 -16.59
CA LEU A 9 -3.69 38.02 -16.60
C LEU A 9 -4.82 37.00 -16.62
N VAL A 10 -5.11 36.45 -17.78
CA VAL A 10 -5.94 35.25 -17.91
C VAL A 10 -5.14 34.14 -17.25
N ALA A 11 -5.59 33.67 -16.09
CA ALA A 11 -5.00 32.52 -15.44
C ALA A 11 -4.92 31.38 -16.46
N ALA A 12 -3.72 30.87 -16.74
CA ALA A 12 -3.54 29.80 -17.68
C ALA A 12 -4.41 28.60 -17.22
N ALA A 13 -5.19 28.05 -18.16
CA ALA A 13 -6.02 26.90 -17.86
C ALA A 13 -5.17 25.77 -17.22
N PRO A 14 -5.67 25.07 -16.18
CA PRO A 14 -4.91 24.03 -15.50
C PRO A 14 -4.50 22.96 -16.52
N ARG A 15 -3.22 22.60 -16.54
CA ARG A 15 -2.68 21.56 -17.42
C ARG A 15 -2.62 20.22 -16.69
N PRO A 16 -2.91 19.10 -17.36
CA PRO A 16 -2.77 17.76 -16.77
C PRO A 16 -1.32 17.49 -16.37
N GLY A 17 -1.11 17.07 -15.12
CA GLY A 17 0.19 16.63 -14.64
C GLY A 17 0.39 15.14 -14.94
N ARG A 18 1.45 14.76 -15.65
CA ARG A 18 1.74 13.36 -15.96
C ARG A 18 2.05 12.58 -14.68
N VAL A 19 1.38 11.43 -14.48
CA VAL A 19 1.71 10.49 -13.41
C VAL A 19 3.05 9.84 -13.71
N ALA A 20 4.01 10.02 -12.82
CA ALA A 20 5.39 9.63 -13.06
C ALA A 20 5.57 8.13 -13.37
N GLY A 21 4.79 7.24 -12.72
CA GLY A 21 4.85 5.80 -12.97
C GLY A 21 4.30 5.34 -14.32
N SER A 22 3.61 6.21 -15.08
CA SER A 22 3.00 5.84 -16.37
C SER A 22 3.93 5.93 -17.58
N PHE A 23 5.21 6.30 -17.39
CA PHE A 23 6.13 6.52 -18.52
C PHE A 23 6.57 5.23 -19.23
N ARG A 24 6.40 4.07 -18.59
CA ARG A 24 6.81 2.76 -19.13
C ARG A 24 5.84 2.20 -20.16
N ASP A 25 4.60 2.67 -20.20
CA ASP A 25 3.60 2.22 -21.17
C ASP A 25 3.65 3.09 -22.42
N PRO A 26 4.07 2.56 -23.56
CA PRO A 26 4.10 3.29 -24.82
C PRO A 26 2.71 3.50 -25.42
N SER A 27 1.74 2.65 -25.09
CA SER A 27 0.38 2.62 -25.68
C SER A 27 -0.55 3.67 -25.08
N GLY A 28 -0.21 4.19 -23.88
CA GLY A 28 -1.01 5.19 -23.19
C GLY A 28 -0.28 5.83 -22.03
N GLN A 29 -0.70 7.02 -21.68
CA GLN A 29 -0.14 7.77 -20.57
C GLN A 29 -1.23 8.17 -19.60
N VAL A 30 -0.88 8.25 -18.31
CA VAL A 30 -1.79 8.61 -17.23
C VAL A 30 -1.45 10.00 -16.70
N PHE A 31 -2.48 10.81 -16.49
CA PHE A 31 -2.35 12.19 -16.02
C PHE A 31 -3.29 12.45 -14.86
N HIS A 32 -2.82 13.19 -13.89
CA HIS A 32 -3.65 13.78 -12.85
C HIS A 32 -4.22 15.11 -13.35
N PHE A 33 -5.52 15.28 -13.28
CA PHE A 33 -6.20 16.51 -13.68
C PHE A 33 -7.35 16.83 -12.71
N GLN A 34 -7.15 17.83 -11.88
CA GLN A 34 -8.11 18.23 -10.83
C GLN A 34 -8.43 17.03 -9.89
N ASP A 35 -9.69 16.60 -9.84
CA ASP A 35 -10.23 15.53 -9.00
C ASP A 35 -10.31 14.16 -9.72
N ARG A 36 -9.66 14.01 -10.88
CA ARG A 36 -9.74 12.82 -11.71
C ARG A 36 -8.40 12.41 -12.32
N ILE A 37 -8.38 11.20 -12.83
CA ILE A 37 -7.27 10.67 -13.61
C ILE A 37 -7.70 10.61 -15.08
N LEU A 38 -6.85 11.10 -15.98
CA LEU A 38 -7.03 10.99 -17.42
C LEU A 38 -6.04 9.96 -17.97
N ARG A 39 -6.50 9.08 -18.86
CA ARG A 39 -5.66 8.12 -19.58
C ARG A 39 -5.80 8.33 -21.09
N THR A 40 -4.69 8.64 -21.75
CA THR A 40 -4.65 8.73 -23.22
C THR A 40 -4.36 7.37 -23.84
N MET A 41 -4.84 7.12 -25.06
CA MET A 41 -4.56 5.94 -25.85
C MET A 41 -4.22 6.31 -27.28
N ASP A 42 -3.27 5.60 -27.89
CA ASP A 42 -3.06 5.62 -29.33
C ASP A 42 -4.14 4.81 -30.07
N SER A 43 -4.09 4.80 -31.40
CA SER A 43 -5.11 4.11 -32.21
C SER A 43 -5.12 2.60 -31.99
N ALA A 44 -3.97 1.98 -31.80
CA ALA A 44 -3.87 0.53 -31.57
C ALA A 44 -4.45 0.14 -30.21
N ALA A 45 -4.08 0.87 -29.16
CA ALA A 45 -4.62 0.67 -27.81
C ALA A 45 -6.13 0.91 -27.75
N ALA A 46 -6.64 1.93 -28.45
CA ALA A 46 -8.07 2.23 -28.50
C ALA A 46 -8.88 1.10 -29.17
N ILE A 47 -8.36 0.45 -30.22
CA ILE A 47 -9.00 -0.70 -30.88
C ILE A 47 -9.01 -1.90 -29.94
N GLU A 48 -7.88 -2.22 -29.29
CA GLU A 48 -7.80 -3.34 -28.35
C GLU A 48 -8.72 -3.11 -27.14
N PHE A 49 -8.74 -1.90 -26.59
CA PHE A 49 -9.62 -1.50 -25.50
C PHE A 49 -11.10 -1.70 -25.87
N ALA A 50 -11.51 -1.23 -27.05
CA ALA A 50 -12.89 -1.37 -27.53
C ALA A 50 -13.32 -2.85 -27.62
N SER A 51 -12.41 -3.76 -27.96
CA SER A 51 -12.70 -5.19 -28.02
C SER A 51 -12.98 -5.80 -26.63
N ALA A 52 -12.39 -5.25 -25.58
CA ALA A 52 -12.51 -5.72 -24.20
C ALA A 52 -13.52 -4.87 -23.37
N GLU A 53 -14.04 -3.77 -23.89
CA GLU A 53 -14.83 -2.80 -23.13
C GLU A 53 -16.03 -3.42 -22.43
N ARG A 54 -16.74 -4.36 -23.08
CA ARG A 54 -17.88 -5.06 -22.48
C ARG A 54 -17.48 -5.82 -21.20
N VAL A 55 -16.36 -6.54 -21.25
CA VAL A 55 -15.84 -7.30 -20.09
C VAL A 55 -15.38 -6.34 -19.00
N MET A 56 -14.72 -5.25 -19.37
CA MET A 56 -14.29 -4.22 -18.41
C MET A 56 -15.48 -3.57 -17.70
N ARG A 57 -16.58 -3.25 -18.42
CA ARG A 57 -17.81 -2.71 -17.80
C ARG A 57 -18.41 -3.67 -16.78
N GLN A 58 -18.40 -4.97 -17.08
CA GLN A 58 -18.85 -5.98 -16.13
C GLN A 58 -17.97 -5.98 -14.87
N LEU A 59 -16.64 -5.96 -15.02
CA LEU A 59 -15.71 -5.90 -13.89
C LEU A 59 -15.87 -4.63 -13.04
N VAL A 60 -16.20 -3.50 -13.67
CA VAL A 60 -16.52 -2.25 -12.95
C VAL A 60 -17.79 -2.42 -12.10
N VAL A 61 -18.86 -2.99 -12.65
CA VAL A 61 -20.10 -3.25 -11.89
C VAL A 61 -19.86 -4.21 -10.72
N GLU A 62 -18.95 -5.17 -10.88
CA GLU A 62 -18.53 -6.10 -9.82
C GLU A 62 -17.58 -5.43 -8.78
N GLY A 63 -17.14 -4.20 -8.99
CA GLY A 63 -16.17 -3.49 -8.15
C GLY A 63 -14.77 -4.08 -8.23
N ARG A 64 -14.43 -4.78 -9.31
CA ARG A 64 -13.13 -5.45 -9.53
C ARG A 64 -12.18 -4.65 -10.42
N LEU A 65 -12.69 -3.66 -11.13
CA LEU A 65 -11.92 -2.74 -11.96
C LEU A 65 -12.33 -1.31 -11.60
N VAL A 66 -11.38 -0.40 -11.52
CA VAL A 66 -11.69 1.01 -11.31
C VAL A 66 -12.56 1.54 -12.45
N ASP A 67 -13.54 2.37 -12.14
CA ASP A 67 -14.49 2.88 -13.12
C ASP A 67 -13.82 3.77 -14.18
N PHE A 68 -14.48 3.87 -15.35
CA PHE A 68 -14.00 4.68 -16.47
C PHE A 68 -15.16 5.20 -17.30
N SER A 69 -14.96 6.34 -17.90
CA SER A 69 -15.83 6.90 -18.95
C SER A 69 -14.98 7.63 -19.99
N ASP A 70 -15.56 7.92 -21.15
CA ASP A 70 -14.90 8.79 -22.11
C ASP A 70 -14.78 10.20 -21.53
N ALA A 71 -13.61 10.80 -21.70
CA ALA A 71 -13.40 12.18 -21.32
C ALA A 71 -14.13 13.13 -22.29
N GLU A 72 -14.53 14.30 -21.78
CA GLU A 72 -15.14 15.32 -22.63
C GLU A 72 -14.23 15.74 -23.80
N PRO A 73 -14.75 16.05 -24.99
CA PRO A 73 -13.95 16.45 -26.15
C PRO A 73 -13.01 17.63 -25.90
N SER A 74 -13.37 18.54 -25.01
CA SER A 74 -12.53 19.66 -24.57
C SER A 74 -11.23 19.20 -23.91
N LEU A 75 -11.23 18.07 -23.19
CA LEU A 75 -10.05 17.53 -22.54
C LEU A 75 -9.09 16.86 -23.54
N HIS A 76 -9.56 16.38 -24.68
CA HIS A 76 -8.68 15.84 -25.73
C HIS A 76 -7.71 16.90 -26.25
N GLN A 77 -8.13 18.16 -26.31
CA GLN A 77 -7.31 19.27 -26.81
C GLN A 77 -6.14 19.62 -25.86
N LEU A 78 -6.15 19.13 -24.63
CA LEU A 78 -5.07 19.34 -23.66
C LEU A 78 -3.82 18.51 -23.96
N PHE A 79 -3.94 17.52 -24.85
CA PHE A 79 -2.88 16.57 -25.16
C PHE A 79 -2.35 16.79 -26.58
N GLN A 80 -1.03 16.58 -26.74
CA GLN A 80 -0.35 16.65 -28.02
C GLN A 80 -0.06 15.24 -28.56
N GLY A 81 -0.07 15.07 -29.88
CA GLY A 81 0.25 13.81 -30.56
C GLY A 81 -0.98 13.06 -31.10
N SER A 82 -0.75 11.85 -31.62
CA SER A 82 -1.79 11.00 -32.21
C SER A 82 -2.60 10.27 -31.14
N ILE A 83 -3.45 10.98 -30.40
CA ILE A 83 -4.30 10.43 -29.37
C ILE A 83 -5.66 10.08 -30.01
N ALA A 84 -6.02 8.79 -29.94
CA ALA A 84 -7.26 8.29 -30.49
C ALA A 84 -8.42 8.32 -29.48
N ARG A 85 -8.13 8.12 -28.19
CA ARG A 85 -9.14 8.13 -27.11
C ARG A 85 -8.56 8.66 -25.82
N VAL A 86 -9.37 9.34 -25.02
CA VAL A 86 -9.03 9.76 -23.66
C VAL A 86 -10.12 9.24 -22.73
N LEU A 87 -9.71 8.47 -21.73
CA LEU A 87 -10.60 8.04 -20.65
C LEU A 87 -10.41 8.94 -19.43
N GLN A 88 -11.46 9.06 -18.64
CA GLN A 88 -11.39 9.59 -17.28
C GLN A 88 -11.77 8.52 -16.26
N HIS A 89 -11.07 8.54 -15.13
CA HIS A 89 -11.27 7.64 -13.99
C HIS A 89 -11.44 8.46 -12.71
N PRO A 90 -12.10 7.92 -11.69
CA PRO A 90 -12.10 8.51 -10.36
C PRO A 90 -10.67 8.55 -9.81
N LEU A 91 -10.36 9.59 -9.06
CA LEU A 91 -9.09 9.69 -8.33
C LEU A 91 -9.12 8.73 -7.13
N LEU A 92 -8.16 7.82 -7.07
CA LEU A 92 -7.89 7.07 -5.86
C LEU A 92 -7.07 7.95 -4.92
N GLU A 93 -7.64 8.30 -3.79
CA GLU A 93 -7.03 9.26 -2.85
C GLU A 93 -5.69 8.77 -2.29
N GLN A 94 -5.58 7.47 -2.03
CA GLN A 94 -4.36 6.87 -1.53
C GLN A 94 -3.93 5.73 -2.44
N ILE A 95 -2.71 5.85 -2.94
CA ILE A 95 -2.04 4.78 -3.70
C ILE A 95 -1.12 4.04 -2.74
N THR A 96 -1.28 2.72 -2.67
CA THR A 96 -0.46 1.84 -1.85
C THR A 96 0.46 0.99 -2.71
N TYR A 97 1.55 0.55 -2.13
CA TYR A 97 2.51 -0.27 -2.85
C TYR A 97 2.67 -1.65 -2.19
N PRO A 98 3.01 -2.69 -2.97
CA PRO A 98 3.07 -4.07 -2.47
C PRO A 98 3.99 -4.26 -1.26
N TYR A 99 5.04 -3.47 -1.12
CA TYR A 99 5.93 -3.49 0.04
C TYR A 99 5.35 -2.85 1.31
N GLU A 100 4.12 -2.30 1.24
CA GLU A 100 3.37 -1.76 2.38
C GLU A 100 2.25 -2.71 2.82
N TRP A 101 1.94 -3.75 2.03
CA TRP A 101 0.86 -4.68 2.35
C TRP A 101 1.32 -5.73 3.36
N SER A 102 0.47 -6.09 4.31
CA SER A 102 0.69 -7.24 5.18
C SER A 102 0.75 -8.55 4.37
N PHE A 103 1.15 -9.66 4.97
CA PHE A 103 1.07 -10.97 4.31
C PHE A 103 -0.38 -11.27 3.87
N ALA A 104 -1.37 -11.01 4.74
CA ALA A 104 -2.77 -11.20 4.43
C ALA A 104 -3.23 -10.32 3.26
N GLY A 105 -2.84 -9.05 3.23
CA GLY A 105 -3.12 -8.11 2.14
C GLY A 105 -2.47 -8.54 0.82
N LEU A 106 -1.19 -8.89 0.84
CA LEU A 106 -0.49 -9.37 -0.36
C LEU A 106 -1.08 -10.67 -0.88
N LYS A 107 -1.48 -11.58 0.01
CA LYS A 107 -2.18 -12.83 -0.34
C LYS A 107 -3.53 -12.54 -0.98
N ALA A 108 -4.30 -11.61 -0.43
CA ALA A 108 -5.57 -11.19 -1.01
C ALA A 108 -5.39 -10.61 -2.42
N ALA A 109 -4.39 -9.75 -2.63
CA ALA A 109 -4.05 -9.20 -3.94
C ALA A 109 -3.61 -10.29 -4.95
N ALA A 110 -2.80 -11.27 -4.51
CA ALA A 110 -2.37 -12.38 -5.36
C ALA A 110 -3.54 -13.27 -5.80
N LEU A 111 -4.41 -13.64 -4.87
CA LEU A 111 -5.60 -14.43 -5.16
C LEU A 111 -6.58 -13.69 -6.07
N PHE A 112 -6.78 -12.40 -5.81
CA PHE A 112 -7.59 -11.52 -6.67
C PHE A 112 -7.04 -11.47 -8.10
N HIS A 113 -5.73 -11.27 -8.28
CA HIS A 113 -5.08 -11.23 -9.59
C HIS A 113 -5.26 -12.56 -10.34
N LEU A 114 -5.06 -13.70 -9.69
CA LEU A 114 -5.24 -15.02 -10.32
C LEU A 114 -6.70 -15.29 -10.67
N GLN A 115 -7.65 -14.91 -9.81
CA GLN A 115 -9.07 -15.07 -10.10
C GLN A 115 -9.50 -14.19 -11.26
N LEU A 116 -9.05 -12.92 -11.30
CA LEU A 116 -9.30 -12.02 -12.41
C LEU A 116 -8.77 -12.61 -13.74
N GLN A 117 -7.53 -13.16 -13.70
CA GLN A 117 -6.93 -13.80 -14.87
C GLN A 117 -7.72 -15.04 -15.35
N LEU A 118 -8.21 -15.88 -14.42
CA LEU A 118 -9.04 -17.04 -14.73
C LEU A 118 -10.37 -16.63 -15.39
N ASP A 119 -11.06 -15.65 -14.81
CA ASP A 119 -12.36 -15.18 -15.32
C ASP A 119 -12.22 -14.49 -16.69
N LEU A 120 -11.15 -13.73 -16.88
CA LEU A 120 -10.82 -13.14 -18.19
C LEU A 120 -10.53 -14.22 -19.23
N LEU A 121 -9.76 -15.26 -18.87
CA LEU A 121 -9.40 -16.36 -19.76
C LEU A 121 -10.66 -17.12 -20.24
N ASP A 122 -11.63 -17.34 -19.33
CA ASP A 122 -12.90 -17.98 -19.67
C ASP A 122 -13.72 -17.13 -20.67
N GLN A 123 -13.56 -15.81 -20.66
CA GLN A 123 -14.21 -14.87 -21.59
C GLN A 123 -13.38 -14.55 -22.86
N GLY A 124 -12.22 -15.22 -23.05
CA GLY A 124 -11.35 -15.00 -24.21
C GLY A 124 -10.39 -13.83 -24.10
N PHE A 125 -10.12 -13.37 -22.86
CA PHE A 125 -9.17 -12.29 -22.56
C PHE A 125 -8.08 -12.77 -21.59
N CYS A 126 -7.04 -11.97 -21.43
CA CYS A 126 -5.99 -12.20 -20.44
C CYS A 126 -5.33 -10.88 -20.05
N LEU A 127 -4.63 -10.88 -18.91
CA LEU A 127 -3.75 -9.78 -18.53
C LEU A 127 -2.39 -9.91 -19.24
N SER A 128 -1.90 -8.83 -19.81
CA SER A 128 -0.62 -8.78 -20.53
C SER A 128 0.58 -8.85 -19.58
N ASP A 129 0.41 -8.40 -18.33
CA ASP A 129 1.40 -8.42 -17.27
C ASP A 129 0.79 -8.93 -15.96
N ALA A 130 1.62 -9.05 -14.92
CA ALA A 130 1.18 -9.51 -13.62
C ALA A 130 1.80 -8.67 -12.50
N THR A 131 1.92 -7.36 -12.73
CA THR A 131 2.48 -6.49 -11.71
C THR A 131 1.51 -6.26 -10.56
N ALA A 132 2.03 -6.39 -9.33
CA ALA A 132 1.26 -6.12 -8.11
C ALA A 132 0.86 -4.64 -7.98
N TYR A 133 1.58 -3.73 -8.63
CA TYR A 133 1.25 -2.30 -8.65
C TYR A 133 -0.07 -1.97 -9.37
N ASN A 134 -0.59 -2.90 -10.16
CA ASN A 134 -1.89 -2.77 -10.82
C ASN A 134 -3.08 -3.12 -9.89
N VAL A 135 -2.81 -3.51 -8.64
CA VAL A 135 -3.83 -3.74 -7.61
C VAL A 135 -3.78 -2.61 -6.60
N GLN A 136 -4.94 -2.07 -6.23
CA GLN A 136 -5.11 -1.12 -5.15
C GLN A 136 -6.20 -1.62 -4.18
N PHE A 137 -6.29 -1.01 -3.00
CA PHE A 137 -7.25 -1.43 -1.98
C PHE A 137 -8.23 -0.31 -1.62
N GLU A 138 -9.50 -0.70 -1.48
CA GLU A 138 -10.52 0.09 -0.81
C GLU A 138 -10.93 -0.66 0.48
N GLY A 139 -10.46 -0.16 1.63
CA GLY A 139 -10.44 -0.99 2.85
C GLY A 139 -9.61 -2.25 2.61
N SER A 140 -10.18 -3.43 2.85
CA SER A 140 -9.53 -4.71 2.57
C SER A 140 -9.88 -5.31 1.20
N ARG A 141 -10.67 -4.60 0.37
CA ARG A 141 -11.10 -5.09 -0.94
C ARG A 141 -10.11 -4.69 -2.04
N PRO A 142 -9.48 -5.64 -2.74
CA PRO A 142 -8.59 -5.35 -3.85
C PRO A 142 -9.38 -4.97 -5.11
N THR A 143 -8.88 -4.00 -5.87
CA THR A 143 -9.42 -3.51 -7.14
C THR A 143 -8.29 -3.35 -8.16
N PHE A 144 -8.53 -3.74 -9.40
CA PHE A 144 -7.57 -3.60 -10.50
C PHE A 144 -7.65 -2.20 -11.12
N ILE A 145 -6.51 -1.63 -11.52
CA ILE A 145 -6.47 -0.24 -12.02
C ILE A 145 -5.93 -0.09 -13.43
N ASP A 146 -5.44 -1.18 -14.06
CA ASP A 146 -4.86 -1.08 -15.40
C ASP A 146 -5.72 -1.71 -16.49
N HIS A 147 -6.54 -0.89 -17.11
CA HIS A 147 -7.44 -1.27 -18.20
C HIS A 147 -6.69 -1.77 -19.44
N LEU A 148 -5.50 -1.19 -19.73
CA LEU A 148 -4.78 -1.50 -20.96
C LEU A 148 -4.03 -2.82 -20.87
N SER A 149 -3.91 -3.42 -19.69
CA SER A 149 -3.36 -4.77 -19.58
C SER A 149 -4.36 -5.87 -19.92
N ILE A 150 -5.67 -5.56 -20.02
CA ILE A 150 -6.70 -6.53 -20.45
C ILE A 150 -6.69 -6.65 -21.97
N LYS A 151 -6.20 -7.78 -22.48
CA LYS A 151 -5.98 -8.04 -23.92
C LYS A 151 -6.74 -9.27 -24.40
N PRO A 152 -7.13 -9.35 -25.69
CA PRO A 152 -7.64 -10.60 -26.25
C PRO A 152 -6.64 -11.75 -26.09
N TYR A 153 -7.09 -12.88 -25.57
CA TYR A 153 -6.28 -14.09 -25.45
C TYR A 153 -6.09 -14.78 -26.80
N ARG A 154 -4.88 -15.25 -27.06
CA ARG A 154 -4.56 -16.07 -28.24
C ARG A 154 -4.16 -17.47 -27.78
N ASP A 155 -4.84 -18.50 -28.26
CA ASP A 155 -4.54 -19.86 -27.85
C ASP A 155 -3.09 -20.25 -28.19
N GLY A 156 -2.45 -20.90 -27.22
CA GLY A 156 -1.04 -21.25 -27.31
C GLY A 156 -0.06 -20.15 -26.89
N GLN A 157 -0.52 -18.93 -26.54
CA GLN A 157 0.40 -17.90 -26.05
C GLN A 157 0.96 -18.26 -24.67
N LEU A 158 2.25 -17.92 -24.44
CA LEU A 158 2.88 -18.08 -23.15
C LEU A 158 2.40 -16.99 -22.17
N TRP A 159 2.34 -17.32 -20.88
CA TRP A 159 2.07 -16.31 -19.85
C TRP A 159 3.36 -15.53 -19.54
N TYR A 160 3.52 -14.40 -20.18
CA TYR A 160 4.67 -13.53 -19.97
C TYR A 160 4.73 -12.94 -18.56
N GLY A 161 3.60 -12.77 -17.90
CA GLY A 161 3.52 -12.32 -16.51
C GLY A 161 3.96 -13.33 -15.45
N HIS A 162 4.25 -14.60 -15.81
CA HIS A 162 4.55 -15.65 -14.82
C HIS A 162 5.72 -15.29 -13.90
N LYS A 163 6.85 -14.83 -14.46
CA LYS A 163 8.02 -14.42 -13.66
C LYS A 163 7.66 -13.26 -12.74
N GLN A 164 6.99 -12.24 -13.28
CA GLN A 164 6.59 -11.06 -12.53
C GLN A 164 5.63 -11.42 -11.40
N PHE A 165 4.65 -12.29 -11.66
CA PHE A 165 3.76 -12.83 -10.64
C PHE A 165 4.52 -13.57 -9.54
N CYS A 166 5.47 -14.43 -9.91
CA CYS A 166 6.28 -15.14 -8.95
C CYS A 166 7.10 -14.20 -8.07
N GLU A 167 7.78 -13.21 -8.65
CA GLU A 167 8.69 -12.32 -7.92
C GLU A 167 7.95 -11.23 -7.13
N GLN A 168 6.76 -10.81 -7.59
CA GLN A 168 5.99 -9.75 -6.92
C GLN A 168 4.93 -10.25 -5.93
N PHE A 169 4.45 -11.49 -6.09
CA PHE A 169 3.44 -12.06 -5.19
C PHE A 169 3.91 -13.34 -4.50
N LEU A 170 4.26 -14.38 -5.28
CA LEU A 170 4.49 -15.72 -4.74
C LEU A 170 5.72 -15.78 -3.84
N VAL A 171 6.87 -15.29 -4.30
CA VAL A 171 8.12 -15.33 -3.52
C VAL A 171 8.03 -14.50 -2.23
N PRO A 172 7.50 -13.26 -2.23
CA PRO A 172 7.21 -12.52 -1.01
C PRO A 172 6.35 -13.29 0.00
N LEU A 173 5.29 -13.96 -0.47
CA LEU A 173 4.44 -14.80 0.38
C LEU A 173 5.19 -16.03 0.92
N LEU A 174 6.03 -16.67 0.09
CA LEU A 174 6.84 -17.81 0.51
C LEU A 174 7.94 -17.43 1.51
N LEU A 175 8.54 -16.25 1.39
CA LEU A 175 9.47 -15.74 2.41
C LEU A 175 8.83 -15.75 3.79
N ARG A 176 7.62 -15.26 3.90
CA ARG A 176 6.90 -15.19 5.17
C ARG A 176 6.43 -16.56 5.65
N SER A 177 5.81 -17.36 4.76
CA SER A 177 5.22 -18.65 5.15
C SER A 177 6.24 -19.76 5.42
N VAL A 178 7.43 -19.71 4.79
CA VAL A 178 8.45 -20.77 4.90
C VAL A 178 9.56 -20.39 5.89
N PHE A 179 9.96 -19.11 5.90
CA PHE A 179 11.12 -18.66 6.65
C PHE A 179 10.80 -17.66 7.76
N ASP A 180 9.54 -17.21 7.86
CA ASP A 180 9.12 -16.13 8.76
C ASP A 180 9.88 -14.81 8.51
N ILE A 181 10.30 -14.58 7.26
CA ILE A 181 10.97 -13.36 6.83
C ILE A 181 9.96 -12.45 6.15
N THR A 182 9.87 -11.20 6.61
CA THR A 182 9.01 -10.19 5.99
C THR A 182 9.58 -9.72 4.66
N HIS A 183 8.71 -9.44 3.70
CA HIS A 183 9.10 -9.01 2.36
C HIS A 183 9.35 -7.50 2.23
N HIS A 184 8.87 -6.69 3.19
CA HIS A 184 8.78 -5.23 3.07
C HIS A 184 10.09 -4.55 2.67
N SER A 185 11.18 -4.78 3.40
CA SER A 185 12.46 -4.13 3.13
C SER A 185 13.09 -4.61 1.82
N TRP A 186 13.00 -5.90 1.54
CA TRP A 186 13.55 -6.48 0.31
C TRP A 186 12.78 -5.99 -0.92
N TYR A 187 11.46 -6.07 -0.88
CA TYR A 187 10.61 -5.62 -1.98
C TYR A 187 10.75 -4.10 -2.21
N ARG A 188 10.84 -3.30 -1.13
CA ARG A 188 11.09 -1.86 -1.24
C ARG A 188 12.45 -1.56 -1.87
N GLY A 189 13.47 -2.36 -1.58
CA GLY A 189 14.81 -2.24 -2.18
C GLY A 189 14.89 -2.69 -3.64
N ASN A 190 13.92 -3.49 -4.10
CA ASN A 190 13.82 -3.96 -5.48
C ASN A 190 12.37 -3.89 -5.96
N LEU A 191 12.01 -2.81 -6.65
CA LEU A 191 10.63 -2.54 -7.08
C LEU A 191 10.03 -3.60 -8.01
N GLU A 192 10.86 -4.45 -8.62
CA GLU A 192 10.40 -5.59 -9.42
C GLU A 192 10.03 -6.81 -8.56
N GLY A 193 10.07 -6.66 -7.22
CA GLY A 193 9.75 -7.73 -6.28
C GLY A 193 10.98 -8.43 -5.71
N VAL A 194 10.80 -9.62 -5.15
CA VAL A 194 11.89 -10.43 -4.61
C VAL A 194 12.38 -11.40 -5.68
N PRO A 195 13.65 -11.31 -6.13
CA PRO A 195 14.15 -12.14 -7.22
C PRO A 195 14.07 -13.63 -6.87
N SER A 196 13.49 -14.43 -7.77
CA SER A 196 13.41 -15.89 -7.62
C SER A 196 14.78 -16.54 -7.47
N ALA A 197 15.80 -16.00 -8.13
CA ALA A 197 17.19 -16.50 -8.05
C ALA A 197 17.80 -16.33 -6.64
N ASP A 198 17.44 -15.26 -5.92
CA ASP A 198 17.90 -15.04 -4.56
C ASP A 198 17.12 -15.87 -3.55
N PHE A 199 15.81 -16.01 -3.76
CA PHE A 199 14.99 -16.91 -2.95
C PHE A 199 15.47 -18.36 -3.01
N VAL A 200 15.85 -18.86 -4.19
CA VAL A 200 16.36 -20.23 -4.37
C VAL A 200 17.61 -20.49 -3.52
N LYS A 201 18.46 -19.49 -3.28
CA LYS A 201 19.65 -19.61 -2.43
C LYS A 201 19.32 -19.84 -0.94
N LEU A 202 18.11 -19.47 -0.50
CA LEU A 202 17.65 -19.70 0.86
C LEU A 202 17.08 -21.11 1.06
N LEU A 203 16.74 -21.81 -0.03
CA LEU A 203 16.09 -23.11 0.03
C LEU A 203 17.07 -24.20 0.49
N SER A 204 16.69 -24.96 1.52
CA SER A 204 17.37 -26.19 1.90
C SER A 204 17.03 -27.34 0.94
N THR A 205 17.81 -28.42 0.95
CA THR A 205 17.61 -29.60 0.08
C THR A 205 16.21 -30.18 0.13
N ARG A 206 15.54 -30.17 1.30
CA ARG A 206 14.17 -30.66 1.45
C ARG A 206 13.15 -29.89 0.58
N HIS A 207 13.37 -28.62 0.35
CA HIS A 207 12.48 -27.78 -0.46
C HIS A 207 12.53 -28.13 -1.95
N TRP A 208 13.63 -28.73 -2.41
CA TRP A 208 13.81 -29.14 -3.81
C TRP A 208 12.89 -30.30 -4.21
N PHE A 209 12.37 -31.06 -3.23
CA PHE A 209 11.39 -32.13 -3.47
C PHE A 209 9.95 -31.60 -3.62
N SER A 210 9.70 -30.32 -3.39
CA SER A 210 8.40 -29.73 -3.62
C SER A 210 8.20 -29.48 -5.12
N HIS A 211 7.30 -30.24 -5.76
CA HIS A 211 6.96 -30.09 -7.16
C HIS A 211 6.56 -28.66 -7.52
N LYS A 212 5.77 -27.99 -6.65
CA LYS A 212 5.32 -26.61 -6.87
C LYS A 212 6.49 -25.61 -6.84
N LEU A 213 7.36 -25.70 -5.85
CA LEU A 213 8.57 -24.86 -5.79
C LEU A 213 9.48 -25.12 -6.99
N PHE A 214 9.66 -26.40 -7.35
CA PHE A 214 10.50 -26.75 -8.49
C PHE A 214 9.98 -26.14 -9.79
N MET A 215 8.69 -26.31 -10.10
CA MET A 215 8.10 -25.88 -11.36
C MET A 215 7.99 -24.35 -11.50
N HIS A 216 7.59 -23.67 -10.42
CA HIS A 216 7.29 -22.22 -10.52
C HIS A 216 8.48 -21.32 -10.15
N ILE A 217 9.42 -21.80 -9.33
CA ILE A 217 10.51 -20.97 -8.81
C ILE A 217 11.89 -21.51 -9.23
N ILE A 218 12.21 -22.78 -8.89
CA ILE A 218 13.59 -23.29 -9.04
C ILE A 218 13.96 -23.45 -10.51
N LEU A 219 13.14 -24.13 -11.30
CA LEU A 219 13.42 -24.39 -12.72
C LEU A 219 13.48 -23.08 -13.53
N PRO A 220 12.53 -22.15 -13.43
CA PRO A 220 12.62 -20.86 -14.11
C PRO A 220 13.86 -20.05 -13.73
N ALA A 221 14.22 -19.99 -12.44
CA ALA A 221 15.42 -19.29 -11.98
C ALA A 221 16.72 -19.88 -12.57
N LYS A 222 16.83 -21.22 -12.61
CA LYS A 222 17.98 -21.91 -13.23
C LYS A 222 18.08 -21.68 -14.74
N LEU A 223 16.95 -21.75 -15.44
CA LEU A 223 16.93 -21.51 -16.89
C LEU A 223 17.32 -20.07 -17.24
N GLN A 224 16.96 -19.11 -16.39
CA GLN A 224 17.35 -17.72 -16.57
C GLN A 224 18.87 -17.53 -16.36
N SER A 225 19.45 -18.10 -15.31
CA SER A 225 20.90 -17.99 -15.03
C SER A 225 21.75 -18.63 -16.14
N SER A 226 21.29 -19.74 -16.71
CA SER A 226 21.97 -20.41 -17.82
C SER A 226 21.98 -19.61 -19.14
N ARG A 227 20.91 -18.79 -19.37
CA ARG A 227 20.84 -17.93 -20.56
C ARG A 227 21.75 -16.70 -20.49
N THR A 228 22.03 -16.21 -19.30
CA THR A 228 22.94 -15.06 -19.10
C THR A 228 24.40 -15.44 -19.44
N SER A 229 24.75 -16.73 -19.39
CA SER A 229 26.07 -17.25 -19.73
C SER A 229 26.22 -17.69 -21.20
N GLN A 230 25.15 -17.74 -22.01
CA GLN A 230 25.22 -18.13 -23.41
C GLN A 230 24.91 -16.95 -24.33
N THR A 231 25.91 -16.53 -25.10
CA THR A 231 25.90 -15.37 -26.01
C THR A 231 25.08 -15.58 -27.30
N LYS A 232 24.42 -16.72 -27.49
CA LYS A 232 23.58 -16.99 -28.67
C LYS A 232 22.13 -17.30 -28.25
N VAL A 233 21.26 -16.33 -28.41
CA VAL A 233 19.81 -16.56 -28.38
C VAL A 233 19.41 -17.14 -29.73
N ASP A 234 19.20 -18.46 -29.78
CA ASP A 234 18.62 -19.12 -30.96
C ASP A 234 17.12 -18.77 -31.01
N LEU A 235 16.79 -17.76 -31.82
CA LEU A 235 15.42 -17.28 -32.03
C LEU A 235 14.53 -18.29 -32.78
N GLY A 236 15.11 -19.40 -33.25
CA GLY A 236 14.39 -20.41 -34.04
C GLY A 236 13.39 -21.25 -33.25
N ASP A 237 13.57 -21.41 -31.94
CA ASP A 237 12.79 -22.37 -31.14
C ASP A 237 11.63 -21.77 -30.33
N SER A 238 11.42 -20.45 -30.39
CA SER A 238 10.34 -19.79 -29.68
C SER A 238 8.94 -20.13 -30.24
N ARG A 239 8.86 -20.55 -31.51
CA ARG A 239 7.61 -20.97 -32.16
C ARG A 239 7.13 -22.38 -31.74
N ALA A 240 8.00 -23.20 -31.16
CA ALA A 240 7.68 -24.58 -30.74
C ALA A 240 7.05 -24.67 -29.35
N ARG A 241 7.15 -23.62 -28.51
CA ARG A 241 6.60 -23.63 -27.15
C ARG A 241 5.25 -22.99 -27.13
N ARG A 242 4.20 -23.79 -27.07
CA ARG A 242 2.82 -23.35 -26.92
C ARG A 242 2.31 -23.74 -25.54
N LEU A 243 1.51 -22.84 -24.92
CA LEU A 243 0.78 -23.12 -23.69
C LEU A 243 -0.74 -23.19 -24.06
N PRO A 244 -1.30 -24.40 -24.26
CA PRO A 244 -2.73 -24.53 -24.53
C PRO A 244 -3.59 -23.88 -23.45
N LYS A 245 -4.78 -23.38 -23.79
CA LYS A 245 -5.69 -22.69 -22.87
C LYS A 245 -5.94 -23.50 -21.58
N ASP A 246 -6.22 -24.79 -21.72
CA ASP A 246 -6.50 -25.66 -20.57
C ASP A 246 -5.30 -25.84 -19.66
N ALA A 247 -4.08 -25.95 -20.21
CA ALA A 247 -2.86 -26.02 -19.43
C ALA A 247 -2.56 -24.69 -18.72
N PHE A 248 -2.81 -23.56 -19.38
CA PHE A 248 -2.71 -22.24 -18.77
C PHE A 248 -3.70 -22.08 -17.62
N ARG A 249 -4.97 -22.43 -17.83
CA ARG A 249 -6.02 -22.42 -16.81
C ARG A 249 -5.66 -23.31 -15.61
N ALA A 250 -5.16 -24.53 -15.88
CA ALA A 250 -4.75 -25.47 -14.83
C ALA A 250 -3.59 -24.91 -14.00
N MET A 251 -2.61 -24.28 -14.63
CA MET A 251 -1.48 -23.64 -13.96
C MET A 251 -1.94 -22.49 -13.05
N LEU A 252 -2.83 -21.63 -13.52
CA LEU A 252 -3.40 -20.53 -12.71
C LEU A 252 -4.19 -21.07 -11.51
N ALA A 253 -5.03 -22.09 -11.72
CA ALA A 253 -5.80 -22.75 -10.66
C ALA A 253 -4.89 -23.42 -9.63
N GLN A 254 -3.78 -24.03 -10.06
CA GLN A 254 -2.77 -24.61 -9.17
C GLN A 254 -2.10 -23.54 -8.30
N LEU A 255 -1.71 -22.41 -8.89
CA LEU A 255 -1.12 -21.28 -8.16
C LEU A 255 -2.13 -20.70 -7.17
N TYR A 256 -3.39 -20.52 -7.57
CA TYR A 256 -4.46 -20.06 -6.71
C TYR A 256 -4.63 -20.97 -5.49
N SER A 257 -4.77 -22.28 -5.73
CA SER A 257 -4.91 -23.28 -4.66
C SER A 257 -3.68 -23.31 -3.73
N TRP A 258 -2.49 -23.16 -4.29
CA TRP A 258 -1.28 -23.14 -3.49
C TRP A 258 -1.21 -21.90 -2.60
N ILE A 259 -1.40 -20.70 -3.17
CA ILE A 259 -1.38 -19.43 -2.42
C ILE A 259 -2.50 -19.41 -1.38
N SER A 260 -3.69 -19.87 -1.72
CA SER A 260 -4.81 -19.98 -0.79
C SER A 260 -4.46 -20.80 0.48
N GLY A 261 -3.67 -21.87 0.31
CA GLY A 261 -3.19 -22.72 1.41
C GLY A 261 -1.99 -22.17 2.19
N LEU A 262 -1.34 -21.09 1.75
CA LEU A 262 -0.21 -20.50 2.49
C LEU A 262 -0.68 -19.89 3.81
N LYS A 263 0.07 -20.17 4.88
CA LYS A 263 -0.18 -19.65 6.23
C LYS A 263 1.12 -19.17 6.85
N VAL A 264 1.03 -18.23 7.75
CA VAL A 264 2.12 -17.85 8.66
C VAL A 264 2.03 -18.75 9.89
N ASP A 265 3.17 -19.32 10.31
CA ASP A 265 3.24 -20.12 11.52
C ASP A 265 3.20 -19.19 12.76
N VAL A 266 2.05 -19.12 13.40
CA VAL A 266 1.82 -18.28 14.61
C VAL A 266 2.46 -18.90 15.87
N GLY A 267 2.98 -20.15 15.77
CA GLY A 267 3.54 -20.88 16.93
C GLY A 267 4.93 -20.40 17.38
N LYS A 268 5.63 -19.64 16.56
CA LYS A 268 6.84 -18.90 16.99
C LYS A 268 6.39 -17.56 17.56
N GLN A 269 6.31 -17.49 18.89
CA GLN A 269 6.00 -16.27 19.62
C GLN A 269 6.79 -15.09 19.04
N SER A 270 6.11 -14.17 18.38
CA SER A 270 6.73 -12.89 18.10
C SER A 270 7.00 -12.22 19.45
N VAL A 271 8.13 -11.56 19.60
CA VAL A 271 8.48 -10.73 20.76
C VAL A 271 7.31 -9.77 21.07
N TRP A 272 6.47 -9.49 20.10
CA TRP A 272 5.35 -8.56 20.10
C TRP A 272 3.98 -9.18 20.44
N GLN A 273 3.76 -10.51 20.31
CA GLN A 273 2.58 -11.16 20.89
C GLN A 273 2.59 -11.05 22.42
N GLY A 274 3.78 -11.13 23.04
CA GLY A 274 3.95 -10.77 24.44
C GLY A 274 3.66 -9.29 24.72
N TYR A 275 3.85 -8.42 23.72
CA TYR A 275 3.60 -6.97 23.85
C TYR A 275 2.11 -6.63 23.71
N ALA A 276 1.37 -7.27 22.80
CA ALA A 276 -0.08 -7.13 22.67
C ALA A 276 -0.85 -7.73 23.85
N ALA A 277 -0.32 -8.84 24.41
CA ALA A 277 -0.83 -9.45 25.65
C ALA A 277 -0.40 -8.70 26.92
N ASN A 278 0.73 -7.97 26.89
CA ASN A 278 1.26 -7.10 27.95
C ASN A 278 0.89 -5.62 27.70
N ASN A 279 -0.27 -5.33 27.15
CA ASN A 279 -0.79 -3.96 27.15
C ASN A 279 -0.82 -3.45 28.60
N THR A 280 0.01 -2.45 28.89
CA THR A 280 0.10 -1.79 30.21
C THR A 280 -1.18 -1.03 30.58
N TYR A 281 -2.19 -1.08 29.69
CA TYR A 281 -3.51 -0.47 29.92
C TYR A 281 -4.45 -1.41 30.66
N THR A 282 -5.09 -0.89 31.70
CA THR A 282 -6.29 -1.52 32.23
C THR A 282 -7.47 -1.40 31.25
N ALA A 283 -8.47 -2.26 31.39
CA ALA A 283 -9.71 -2.15 30.58
C ALA A 283 -10.33 -0.76 30.68
N THR A 284 -10.28 -0.14 31.86
CA THR A 284 -10.78 1.23 32.09
C THR A 284 -10.02 2.28 31.30
N GLN A 285 -8.67 2.23 31.33
CA GLN A 285 -7.83 3.17 30.58
C GLN A 285 -8.02 3.04 29.06
N ARG A 286 -8.22 1.83 28.56
CA ARG A 286 -8.53 1.58 27.14
C ARG A 286 -9.90 2.16 26.76
N SER A 287 -10.91 2.00 27.64
CA SER A 287 -12.24 2.58 27.46
C SER A 287 -12.21 4.10 27.42
N GLU A 288 -11.49 4.73 28.36
CA GLU A 288 -11.30 6.20 28.42
C GLU A 288 -10.65 6.75 27.14
N LYS A 289 -9.58 6.07 26.65
CA LYS A 289 -8.96 6.44 25.37
C LYS A 289 -9.95 6.31 24.21
N GLY A 290 -10.69 5.20 24.18
CA GLY A 290 -11.72 4.97 23.15
C GLY A 290 -12.79 6.05 23.15
N GLN A 291 -13.27 6.46 24.33
CA GLN A 291 -14.24 7.53 24.45
C GLN A 291 -13.67 8.88 23.98
N TYR A 292 -12.42 9.19 24.34
CA TYR A 292 -11.77 10.43 23.91
C TYR A 292 -11.61 10.48 22.38
N VAL A 293 -11.21 9.36 21.75
CA VAL A 293 -11.14 9.25 20.29
C VAL A 293 -12.53 9.38 19.67
N ALA A 294 -13.55 8.73 20.24
CA ALA A 294 -14.93 8.82 19.77
C ALA A 294 -15.47 10.26 19.78
N GLU A 295 -15.26 10.98 20.89
CA GLU A 295 -15.65 12.40 21.03
C GLU A 295 -14.96 13.28 19.96
N PHE A 296 -13.64 13.09 19.77
CA PHE A 296 -12.86 13.81 18.76
C PHE A 296 -13.40 13.56 17.35
N VAL A 297 -13.64 12.31 17.00
CA VAL A 297 -14.13 11.94 15.66
C VAL A 297 -15.57 12.42 15.44
N ALA A 298 -16.45 12.29 16.43
CA ALA A 298 -17.84 12.78 16.35
C ALA A 298 -17.90 14.29 16.15
N GLN A 299 -16.97 15.03 16.76
CA GLN A 299 -16.85 16.49 16.62
C GLN A 299 -16.35 16.91 15.25
N HIS A 300 -15.28 16.24 14.75
CA HIS A 300 -14.57 16.68 13.55
C HIS A 300 -15.01 15.99 12.27
N LYS A 301 -15.64 14.82 12.37
CA LYS A 301 -16.15 14.00 11.25
C LYS A 301 -15.13 13.90 10.10
N PRO A 302 -13.91 13.43 10.35
CA PRO A 302 -12.91 13.33 9.31
C PRO A 302 -13.36 12.34 8.23
N ARG A 303 -13.20 12.68 6.96
CA ARG A 303 -13.42 11.72 5.88
C ARG A 303 -12.38 10.62 5.95
N THR A 304 -11.11 10.98 6.06
CA THR A 304 -10.00 10.04 6.23
C THR A 304 -9.25 10.29 7.53
N ILE A 305 -9.01 9.23 8.29
CA ILE A 305 -8.16 9.26 9.48
C ILE A 305 -6.98 8.30 9.33
N ILE A 306 -5.78 8.75 9.71
CA ILE A 306 -4.57 7.92 9.78
C ILE A 306 -4.34 7.55 11.25
N ASP A 307 -4.06 6.27 11.52
CA ASP A 307 -3.75 5.73 12.84
C ASP A 307 -2.31 5.19 12.83
N LEU A 308 -1.39 5.92 13.46
CA LEU A 308 0.03 5.58 13.54
C LEU A 308 0.28 4.69 14.77
N GLY A 309 0.78 3.47 14.56
CA GLY A 309 0.88 2.45 15.58
C GLY A 309 -0.48 1.79 15.84
N CYS A 310 -1.22 1.50 14.77
CA CYS A 310 -2.61 1.02 14.86
C CYS A 310 -2.78 -0.35 15.53
N ASN A 311 -1.74 -1.16 15.63
CA ASN A 311 -1.77 -2.54 16.07
C ASN A 311 -2.86 -3.33 15.33
N THR A 312 -3.85 -3.92 16.01
CA THR A 312 -4.99 -4.63 15.41
C THR A 312 -6.15 -3.71 15.01
N GLY A 313 -5.97 -2.38 15.06
CA GLY A 313 -6.91 -1.38 14.58
C GLY A 313 -7.99 -0.95 15.57
N ASP A 314 -7.84 -1.17 16.87
CA ASP A 314 -8.91 -0.88 17.84
C ASP A 314 -9.40 0.57 17.78
N PHE A 315 -8.49 1.55 17.78
CA PHE A 315 -8.87 2.95 17.70
C PHE A 315 -9.28 3.40 16.31
N SER A 316 -8.74 2.74 15.27
CA SER A 316 -9.24 2.88 13.89
C SER A 316 -10.71 2.49 13.79
N TYR A 317 -11.13 1.39 14.46
CA TYR A 317 -12.53 0.98 14.49
C TYR A 317 -13.40 1.94 15.33
N VAL A 318 -12.91 2.42 16.47
CA VAL A 318 -13.59 3.47 17.23
C VAL A 318 -13.84 4.71 16.35
N ALA A 319 -12.86 5.09 15.55
CA ALA A 319 -13.01 6.22 14.63
C ALA A 319 -14.08 5.97 13.56
N LEU A 320 -14.07 4.80 12.92
CA LEU A 320 -15.07 4.42 11.90
C LEU A 320 -16.49 4.30 12.47
N GLU A 321 -16.64 3.89 13.72
CA GLU A 321 -17.93 3.78 14.39
C GLU A 321 -18.50 5.13 14.83
N ASN A 322 -17.65 6.16 14.92
CA ASN A 322 -18.05 7.50 15.38
C ASN A 322 -18.01 8.56 14.28
N GLY A 323 -17.92 8.18 13.01
CA GLY A 323 -18.17 9.07 11.88
C GLY A 323 -17.00 9.35 10.95
N ALA A 324 -15.86 8.67 11.10
CA ALA A 324 -14.85 8.63 10.05
C ALA A 324 -15.34 7.74 8.89
N GLU A 325 -15.15 8.16 7.64
CA GLU A 325 -15.58 7.36 6.48
C GLU A 325 -14.55 6.29 6.13
N LYS A 326 -13.26 6.59 6.38
CA LYS A 326 -12.13 5.73 6.06
C LYS A 326 -11.05 5.83 7.14
N ALA A 327 -10.45 4.70 7.49
CA ALA A 327 -9.28 4.63 8.35
C ALA A 327 -8.12 3.93 7.64
N ILE A 328 -6.92 4.49 7.75
CA ILE A 328 -5.67 3.87 7.29
C ILE A 328 -4.81 3.68 8.53
N GLY A 329 -4.56 2.43 8.89
CA GLY A 329 -3.73 2.08 10.04
C GLY A 329 -2.32 1.73 9.60
N PHE A 330 -1.33 2.29 10.26
CA PHE A 330 0.07 1.96 10.04
C PHE A 330 0.68 1.29 11.25
N ASP A 331 1.36 0.17 11.03
CA ASP A 331 2.15 -0.50 12.05
C ASP A 331 3.38 -1.16 11.43
N PHE A 332 4.37 -1.50 12.25
CA PHE A 332 5.54 -2.25 11.82
C PHE A 332 5.48 -3.73 12.22
N ASP A 333 4.53 -4.12 13.08
CA ASP A 333 4.35 -5.52 13.49
C ASP A 333 3.55 -6.28 12.43
N PRO A 334 4.17 -7.23 11.71
CA PRO A 334 3.50 -7.96 10.65
C PRO A 334 2.37 -8.87 11.15
N HIS A 335 2.42 -9.34 12.41
CA HIS A 335 1.34 -10.17 12.97
C HIS A 335 0.12 -9.33 13.34
N ALA A 336 0.36 -8.15 13.93
CA ALA A 336 -0.71 -7.19 14.23
C ALA A 336 -1.43 -6.78 12.93
N LEU A 337 -0.66 -6.46 11.88
CA LEU A 337 -1.20 -6.07 10.58
C LEU A 337 -1.98 -7.18 9.89
N ASP A 338 -1.54 -8.46 9.98
CA ASP A 338 -2.28 -9.58 9.44
C ASP A 338 -3.63 -9.74 10.17
N ALA A 339 -3.63 -9.66 11.50
CA ALA A 339 -4.86 -9.71 12.30
C ALA A 339 -5.78 -8.51 12.01
N ALA A 340 -5.20 -7.32 11.82
CA ALA A 340 -5.93 -6.10 11.44
C ALA A 340 -6.59 -6.24 10.06
N PHE A 341 -5.88 -6.82 9.08
CA PHE A 341 -6.41 -7.05 7.74
C PHE A 341 -7.54 -8.10 7.76
N ASP A 342 -7.36 -9.22 8.45
CA ASP A 342 -8.39 -10.25 8.60
C ASP A 342 -9.65 -9.68 9.28
N ARG A 343 -9.48 -8.84 10.30
CA ARG A 343 -10.60 -8.13 10.95
C ARG A 343 -11.31 -7.18 9.97
N SER A 344 -10.57 -6.47 9.11
CA SER A 344 -11.14 -5.60 8.09
C SER A 344 -11.99 -6.39 7.09
N VAL A 345 -11.51 -7.54 6.64
CA VAL A 345 -12.28 -8.45 5.77
C VAL A 345 -13.56 -8.92 6.45
N GLN A 346 -13.49 -9.35 7.71
CA GLN A 346 -14.66 -9.87 8.47
C GLN A 346 -15.73 -8.79 8.72
N THR A 347 -15.32 -7.57 9.02
CA THR A 347 -16.25 -6.49 9.35
C THR A 347 -16.71 -5.70 8.14
N SER A 348 -16.07 -5.85 7.00
CA SER A 348 -16.31 -5.06 5.79
C SER A 348 -16.28 -3.54 6.03
N LYS A 349 -15.58 -3.09 7.08
CA LYS A 349 -15.37 -1.66 7.36
C LYS A 349 -14.27 -1.12 6.44
N ASN A 350 -14.35 0.16 6.12
CA ASN A 350 -13.34 0.84 5.29
C ASN A 350 -12.05 1.13 6.09
N PHE A 351 -11.39 0.05 6.49
CA PHE A 351 -10.13 0.07 7.21
C PHE A 351 -9.04 -0.61 6.39
N LEU A 352 -7.94 0.09 6.13
CA LEU A 352 -6.78 -0.43 5.40
C LEU A 352 -5.55 -0.42 6.31
N PRO A 353 -5.13 -1.58 6.85
CA PRO A 353 -3.87 -1.70 7.58
C PRO A 353 -2.69 -1.86 6.63
N LEU A 354 -1.63 -1.08 6.85
CA LEU A 354 -0.43 -1.00 6.03
C LEU A 354 0.83 -1.05 6.89
N TYR A 355 1.88 -1.64 6.34
CA TYR A 355 3.19 -1.66 6.97
C TYR A 355 3.89 -0.30 6.86
N LEU A 356 4.38 0.19 7.98
CA LEU A 356 5.23 1.38 8.07
C LEU A 356 6.30 1.20 9.14
N ASP A 357 7.56 1.24 8.76
CA ASP A 357 8.64 1.56 9.67
C ASP A 357 8.77 3.09 9.75
N ALA A 358 8.21 3.69 10.79
CA ALA A 358 8.21 5.14 10.96
C ALA A 358 9.61 5.77 11.13
N ARG A 359 10.64 4.95 11.44
CA ARG A 359 12.05 5.38 11.45
C ARG A 359 12.60 5.59 10.04
N ASN A 360 12.02 4.89 9.07
CA ASN A 360 12.47 4.85 7.70
C ASN A 360 11.26 4.73 6.75
N PRO A 361 10.39 5.75 6.67
CA PRO A 361 9.28 5.76 5.74
C PRO A 361 9.76 5.58 4.31
N SER A 362 8.92 5.03 3.43
CA SER A 362 9.30 4.85 2.03
C SER A 362 9.58 6.21 1.37
N PRO A 363 10.79 6.42 0.81
CA PRO A 363 11.11 7.62 0.05
C PRO A 363 10.48 7.56 -1.34
N SER A 364 10.54 8.65 -2.09
CA SER A 364 10.33 8.60 -3.53
C SER A 364 11.45 7.79 -4.19
N GLN A 365 11.11 6.87 -5.10
CA GLN A 365 12.08 5.90 -5.65
C GLN A 365 11.71 5.44 -7.06
N GLY A 366 12.52 4.54 -7.62
CA GLY A 366 12.41 4.08 -9.00
C GLY A 366 13.08 5.06 -9.96
N TRP A 367 12.71 5.04 -11.23
CA TRP A 367 13.36 5.85 -12.26
C TRP A 367 13.28 7.35 -11.96
N GLY A 368 14.43 7.98 -11.89
CA GLY A 368 14.56 9.40 -11.57
C GLY A 368 14.05 9.78 -10.19
N GLU A 369 14.01 8.83 -9.24
CA GLU A 369 13.56 9.01 -7.84
C GLU A 369 12.10 9.51 -7.72
N ARG A 370 11.28 9.30 -8.76
CA ARG A 370 9.90 9.82 -8.84
C ARG A 370 8.87 8.82 -9.37
N GLU A 371 9.31 7.63 -9.82
CA GLU A 371 8.41 6.62 -10.38
C GLU A 371 7.39 6.12 -9.34
N ARG A 372 7.84 5.97 -8.10
CA ARG A 372 7.01 5.63 -6.94
C ARG A 372 7.16 6.73 -5.91
N GLN A 373 6.09 7.44 -5.64
CA GLN A 373 6.07 8.53 -4.68
C GLN A 373 6.33 8.03 -3.26
N GLY A 374 7.03 8.82 -2.45
CA GLY A 374 7.30 8.54 -1.05
C GLY A 374 6.04 8.62 -0.17
N PHE A 375 6.16 8.15 1.06
CA PHE A 375 5.10 8.17 2.06
C PHE A 375 4.46 9.55 2.21
N SER A 376 5.24 10.56 2.49
CA SER A 376 4.75 11.93 2.75
C SER A 376 4.02 12.58 1.56
N SER A 377 4.25 12.10 0.34
CA SER A 377 3.57 12.62 -0.86
C SER A 377 2.26 11.90 -1.16
N ARG A 378 2.04 10.70 -0.59
CA ARG A 378 0.87 9.86 -0.87
C ARG A 378 -0.14 9.84 0.25
N PHE A 379 0.31 9.98 1.48
CA PHE A 379 -0.53 9.86 2.66
C PHE A 379 -0.73 11.23 3.31
N SER A 380 -1.91 11.76 3.11
CA SER A 380 -2.47 12.88 3.85
C SER A 380 -3.87 12.52 4.28
N ALA A 381 -4.31 13.05 5.43
CA ALA A 381 -5.62 12.76 5.99
C ALA A 381 -6.21 14.01 6.63
N ASP A 382 -7.52 13.97 6.95
CA ASP A 382 -8.19 15.05 7.67
C ASP A 382 -7.82 15.02 9.16
N ALA A 383 -7.49 13.83 9.69
CA ALA A 383 -7.08 13.66 11.07
C ALA A 383 -6.03 12.54 11.25
N VAL A 384 -5.26 12.61 12.34
CA VAL A 384 -4.29 11.59 12.73
C VAL A 384 -4.44 11.19 14.19
N LEU A 385 -4.28 9.89 14.45
CA LEU A 385 -4.07 9.32 15.77
C LEU A 385 -2.62 8.85 15.88
N ALA A 386 -1.96 9.21 16.98
CA ALA A 386 -0.62 8.71 17.35
C ALA A 386 -0.67 8.33 18.84
N LEU A 387 -1.29 7.17 19.11
CA LEU A 387 -1.57 6.70 20.45
C LEU A 387 -0.52 5.69 20.89
N ALA A 388 0.17 5.96 22.02
CA ALA A 388 1.31 5.17 22.50
C ALA A 388 2.40 4.96 21.41
N PHE A 389 2.67 6.00 20.64
CA PHE A 389 3.51 5.92 19.45
C PHE A 389 4.87 6.63 19.60
N GLU A 390 4.89 7.87 20.13
CA GLU A 390 6.05 8.77 20.11
C GLU A 390 7.27 8.21 20.85
N HIS A 391 7.05 7.52 21.99
CA HIS A 391 8.12 6.98 22.83
C HIS A 391 8.90 5.85 22.14
N HIS A 392 8.26 5.12 21.22
CA HIS A 392 8.96 4.14 20.40
C HIS A 392 10.01 4.78 19.50
N LEU A 393 9.72 5.93 18.93
CA LEU A 393 10.69 6.67 18.11
C LEU A 393 11.70 7.42 18.98
N ALA A 394 11.22 8.14 19.98
CA ALA A 394 12.06 8.99 20.80
C ALA A 394 13.02 8.17 21.69
N ILE A 395 12.50 7.19 22.44
CA ILE A 395 13.31 6.43 23.40
C ILE A 395 14.00 5.24 22.72
N ALA A 396 13.25 4.38 22.01
CA ALA A 396 13.87 3.16 21.47
C ALA A 396 14.82 3.45 20.29
N HIS A 397 14.62 4.56 19.57
CA HIS A 397 15.37 4.88 18.34
C HIS A 397 16.09 6.22 18.35
N ASN A 398 16.12 6.92 19.47
CA ASN A 398 16.85 8.18 19.66
C ASN A 398 16.42 9.30 18.69
N VAL A 399 15.19 9.29 18.20
CA VAL A 399 14.66 10.39 17.38
C VAL A 399 14.31 11.54 18.34
N PRO A 400 14.82 12.77 18.15
CA PRO A 400 14.47 13.88 19.03
C PRO A 400 12.94 14.05 19.12
N LEU A 401 12.41 14.23 20.33
CA LEU A 401 10.97 14.32 20.58
C LEU A 401 10.28 15.39 19.72
N ALA A 402 10.95 16.54 19.54
CA ALA A 402 10.46 17.63 18.70
C ALA A 402 10.31 17.22 17.22
N GLU A 403 11.21 16.37 16.69
CA GLU A 403 11.15 15.86 15.32
C GLU A 403 9.99 14.86 15.17
N VAL A 404 9.75 14.00 16.18
CA VAL A 404 8.60 13.10 16.19
C VAL A 404 7.30 13.89 16.16
N VAL A 405 7.16 14.90 17.00
CA VAL A 405 5.96 15.76 17.04
C VAL A 405 5.77 16.51 15.72
N ALA A 406 6.86 17.06 15.17
CA ALA A 406 6.83 17.76 13.89
C ALA A 406 6.37 16.84 12.75
N TRP A 407 6.86 15.61 12.70
CA TRP A 407 6.48 14.64 11.68
C TRP A 407 4.99 14.23 11.80
N VAL A 408 4.53 13.91 13.03
CA VAL A 408 3.12 13.53 13.24
C VAL A 408 2.16 14.67 12.85
N THR A 409 2.50 15.92 13.20
CA THR A 409 1.66 17.09 12.85
C THR A 409 1.66 17.41 11.36
N GLN A 410 2.59 16.87 10.56
CA GLN A 410 2.58 17.01 9.08
C GLN A 410 1.61 16.03 8.41
N VAL A 411 1.30 14.88 9.04
CA VAL A 411 0.43 13.85 8.46
C VAL A 411 -0.99 14.35 8.28
N ALA A 412 -1.51 15.16 9.23
CA ALA A 412 -2.84 15.72 9.16
C ALA A 412 -2.91 17.09 9.86
N PRO A 413 -3.89 17.95 9.48
CA PRO A 413 -4.05 19.26 10.09
C PRO A 413 -4.56 19.21 11.54
N LYS A 414 -5.16 18.10 11.98
CA LYS A 414 -5.63 17.90 13.34
C LYS A 414 -5.43 16.46 13.79
N GLY A 415 -5.40 16.22 15.08
CA GLY A 415 -5.26 14.86 15.59
C GLY A 415 -5.12 14.76 17.09
N ILE A 416 -4.83 13.53 17.51
CA ILE A 416 -4.56 13.18 18.90
C ILE A 416 -3.17 12.59 18.98
N ILE A 417 -2.30 13.15 19.83
CA ILE A 417 -1.01 12.53 20.17
C ILE A 417 -1.04 12.19 21.67
N GLU A 418 -0.64 10.97 22.00
CA GLU A 418 -0.47 10.54 23.38
C GLU A 418 0.97 10.73 23.81
N PHE A 419 1.20 11.50 24.87
CA PHE A 419 2.48 11.55 25.54
C PHE A 419 2.58 10.46 26.61
N VAL A 420 3.63 9.66 26.57
CA VAL A 420 3.91 8.56 27.51
C VAL A 420 5.15 8.91 28.31
N PRO A 421 5.04 9.24 29.63
CA PRO A 421 6.16 9.72 30.40
C PRO A 421 7.16 8.63 30.77
N LYS A 422 8.37 9.02 31.22
CA LYS A 422 9.44 8.07 31.63
C LYS A 422 9.04 7.13 32.77
N GLU A 423 8.10 7.55 33.60
CA GLU A 423 7.57 6.77 34.72
C GLU A 423 6.56 5.70 34.28
N ASP A 424 6.20 5.67 33.02
CA ASP A 424 5.38 4.58 32.45
C ASP A 424 6.19 3.29 32.38
N GLU A 425 5.53 2.17 32.65
CA GLU A 425 6.19 0.85 32.67
C GLU A 425 6.83 0.49 31.32
N THR A 426 6.20 0.90 30.22
CA THR A 426 6.73 0.65 28.85
C THR A 426 8.04 1.39 28.65
N VAL A 427 8.09 2.68 28.99
CA VAL A 427 9.30 3.49 28.85
C VAL A 427 10.39 3.03 29.82
N ARG A 428 10.03 2.66 31.05
CA ARG A 428 10.99 2.09 32.03
C ARG A 428 11.63 0.81 31.48
N ARG A 429 10.85 -0.07 30.84
CA ARG A 429 11.39 -1.28 30.20
C ARG A 429 12.33 -0.93 29.04
N MET A 430 12.03 0.09 28.24
CA MET A 430 12.90 0.56 27.15
C MET A 430 14.21 1.17 27.65
N LEU A 431 14.19 1.80 28.82
CA LEU A 431 15.36 2.38 29.46
C LEU A 431 16.17 1.35 30.28
N ALA A 432 15.58 0.20 30.63
CA ALA A 432 16.25 -0.82 31.40
C ALA A 432 17.50 -1.36 30.66
N GLY A 433 18.66 -1.24 31.28
CA GLY A 433 19.93 -1.71 30.70
C GLY A 433 20.62 -0.74 29.74
N ARG A 434 20.19 0.51 29.67
CA ARG A 434 20.87 1.59 28.92
C ARG A 434 20.95 2.87 29.74
N GLU A 435 21.92 3.72 29.44
CA GLU A 435 22.03 5.05 30.04
C GLU A 435 20.84 5.93 29.59
N ASP A 436 20.24 6.66 30.52
CA ASP A 436 19.18 7.63 30.20
C ASP A 436 19.79 8.94 29.68
N ILE A 437 19.95 9.01 28.37
CA ILE A 437 20.47 10.20 27.67
C ILE A 437 19.34 11.17 27.24
N PHE A 438 18.09 10.91 27.63
CA PHE A 438 16.90 11.63 27.15
C PHE A 438 16.48 12.72 28.14
N SER A 439 17.34 13.68 28.45
CA SER A 439 17.03 14.80 29.35
C SER A 439 15.81 15.59 28.92
N ASP A 440 15.63 15.72 27.56
CA ASP A 440 14.57 16.51 26.95
C ASP A 440 13.28 15.72 26.72
N TYR A 441 13.25 14.43 27.08
CA TYR A 441 12.03 13.63 27.00
C TYR A 441 11.20 13.81 28.27
N ASN A 442 10.39 14.85 28.28
CA ASN A 442 9.43 15.20 29.34
C ASN A 442 8.20 15.89 28.75
N GLU A 443 7.13 16.01 29.56
CA GLU A 443 5.85 16.55 29.11
C GLU A 443 5.93 18.03 28.74
N GLU A 444 6.77 18.81 29.39
CA GLU A 444 6.95 20.24 29.10
C GLU A 444 7.60 20.44 27.72
N ALA A 445 8.67 19.70 27.43
CA ALA A 445 9.32 19.72 26.13
C ALA A 445 8.37 19.23 25.02
N PHE A 446 7.58 18.18 25.29
CA PHE A 446 6.56 17.69 24.36
C PHE A 446 5.51 18.78 24.07
N ALA A 447 4.91 19.36 25.09
CA ALA A 447 3.90 20.41 24.94
C ALA A 447 4.45 21.65 24.24
N SER A 448 5.69 22.03 24.52
CA SER A 448 6.40 23.13 23.85
C SER A 448 6.60 22.81 22.36
N ALA A 449 7.11 21.62 22.02
CA ALA A 449 7.29 21.20 20.64
C ALA A 449 5.96 21.16 19.86
N LEU A 450 4.89 20.66 20.47
CA LEU A 450 3.57 20.61 19.86
C LEU A 450 3.01 22.03 19.65
N SER A 451 3.15 22.93 20.63
CA SER A 451 2.67 24.29 20.53
C SER A 451 3.38 25.13 19.46
N GLN A 452 4.62 24.76 19.10
CA GLN A 452 5.34 25.40 17.99
C GLN A 452 4.83 24.98 16.62
N LYS A 453 4.15 23.83 16.50
CA LYS A 453 3.66 23.26 15.23
C LYS A 453 2.17 23.37 15.06
N ALA A 454 1.41 23.40 16.15
CA ALA A 454 -0.05 23.40 16.16
C ALA A 454 -0.60 24.00 17.45
N ARG A 455 -1.85 24.44 17.41
CA ARG A 455 -2.57 24.86 18.61
C ARG A 455 -3.02 23.62 19.39
N VAL A 456 -2.68 23.55 20.67
CA VAL A 456 -3.24 22.55 21.58
C VAL A 456 -4.67 22.95 21.92
N VAL A 457 -5.63 22.13 21.52
CA VAL A 457 -7.08 22.37 21.72
C VAL A 457 -7.56 21.81 23.05
N ARG A 458 -7.09 20.58 23.36
CA ARG A 458 -7.52 19.88 24.59
C ARG A 458 -6.35 19.03 25.09
N LYS A 459 -6.22 19.00 26.43
CA LYS A 459 -5.32 18.12 27.16
C LYS A 459 -6.16 17.24 28.09
N HIS A 460 -5.88 15.91 28.10
CA HIS A 460 -6.59 14.96 28.95
C HIS A 460 -5.63 13.94 29.55
N LEU A 461 -5.49 13.97 30.86
CA LEU A 461 -4.75 12.94 31.60
C LEU A 461 -5.64 11.69 31.72
N ILE A 462 -5.14 10.54 31.25
CA ILE A 462 -5.90 9.28 31.34
C ILE A 462 -5.98 8.84 32.82
N PRO A 463 -7.20 8.67 33.38
CA PRO A 463 -7.39 8.31 34.78
C PRO A 463 -6.65 7.02 35.15
N GLY A 464 -5.95 7.06 36.29
CA GLY A 464 -5.19 5.92 36.77
C GLY A 464 -3.91 5.60 35.98
N SER A 465 -3.49 6.48 35.07
CA SER A 465 -2.21 6.44 34.38
C SER A 465 -1.46 7.76 34.53
N LYS A 466 -0.23 7.80 33.98
CA LYS A 466 0.55 9.03 33.86
C LYS A 466 0.58 9.56 32.42
N ARG A 467 -0.19 8.95 31.52
CA ARG A 467 -0.23 9.25 30.10
C ARG A 467 -1.24 10.36 29.80
N THR A 468 -0.89 11.24 28.90
CA THR A 468 -1.70 12.41 28.56
C THR A 468 -2.03 12.42 27.06
N LEU A 469 -3.31 12.59 26.73
CA LEU A 469 -3.77 12.78 25.36
C LEU A 469 -3.80 14.29 25.05
N TYR A 470 -3.22 14.67 23.92
CA TYR A 470 -3.22 16.03 23.40
C TYR A 470 -3.99 16.08 22.08
N THR A 471 -5.09 16.81 22.03
CA THR A 471 -5.73 17.17 20.77
C THR A 471 -5.09 18.42 20.23
N PHE A 472 -4.71 18.40 18.97
CA PHE A 472 -4.09 19.52 18.28
C PHE A 472 -4.82 19.90 17.00
N GLU A 473 -4.73 21.16 16.63
CA GLU A 473 -5.10 21.69 15.33
C GLU A 473 -4.00 22.60 14.80
N ARG A 474 -3.55 22.31 13.57
CA ARG A 474 -2.58 23.16 12.88
C ARG A 474 -3.31 24.31 12.20
N SER A 475 -2.79 25.54 12.34
CA SER A 475 -3.25 26.66 11.51
C SER A 475 -2.91 26.39 10.05
N GLU A 476 -3.82 26.69 9.15
CA GLU A 476 -3.61 26.62 7.70
C GLU A 476 -2.45 27.51 7.24
#